data_40ef039a44603b4c6c1808b2a430d421
#
_entry.id   40ef039a44603b4c6c1808b2a430d421
#
_cell.length_a   1.000
_cell.length_b   1.000
_cell.length_c   1.000
_cell.angle_alpha   90.00
_cell.angle_beta   90.00
_cell.angle_gamma   90.00
#
_symmetry.space_group_name_H-M   'P 1'
#
loop_
_entity.id
_entity.type
_entity.pdbx_description
1 polymer ?
#
loop_
_entity_poly.entity_id
_entity_poly.type
_entity_poly.pdbx_seq_one_letter_code
_entity_poly.pdbx_strand_id
1 'polypeptide(L)'
;MEVLLPNPPLFFPSSYRRPYNIEETDNANVLLRAETLQKLKELPKQLVVTYPEALFEKVLSPKELKRKALSINIGDELSIGFVNETLFEFGFSRVDFVAEPGEFAVRGGILDVHSFSHNQPFRIEFFGDEVDTIRTFDVTSQRSM
;
A
#
# COMPACT_ATOMS: atom_id res chain seq x y z
N MET A 1 -27.17 -12.57 -0.25
CA MET A 1 -26.36 -12.64 -1.50
C MET A 1 -24.99 -13.29 -1.32
N GLU A 2 -24.39 -13.22 -0.15
CA GLU A 2 -23.07 -13.85 0.14
C GLU A 2 -23.07 -15.39 -0.01
N VAL A 3 -24.19 -16.04 0.26
CA VAL A 3 -24.33 -17.52 0.23
C VAL A 3 -24.26 -18.10 -1.19
N LEU A 4 -24.42 -17.29 -2.25
CA LEU A 4 -24.50 -17.73 -3.64
C LEU A 4 -23.22 -17.43 -4.44
N LEU A 5 -22.25 -16.71 -3.87
CA LEU A 5 -21.01 -16.32 -4.54
C LEU A 5 -19.83 -17.13 -3.98
N PRO A 6 -18.99 -17.75 -4.83
CA PRO A 6 -17.82 -18.49 -4.38
C PRO A 6 -16.75 -17.59 -3.70
N ASN A 7 -16.76 -16.29 -4.02
CA ASN A 7 -15.91 -15.27 -3.42
C ASN A 7 -16.76 -14.05 -3.04
N PRO A 8 -16.47 -13.37 -1.90
CA PRO A 8 -17.16 -12.15 -1.54
C PRO A 8 -16.92 -11.07 -2.60
N PRO A 9 -17.93 -10.20 -2.88
CA PRO A 9 -17.77 -9.11 -3.82
C PRO A 9 -16.70 -8.13 -3.33
N LEU A 10 -15.92 -7.60 -4.28
CA LEU A 10 -14.94 -6.55 -4.01
C LEU A 10 -15.62 -5.20 -4.07
N PHE A 11 -15.27 -4.30 -3.17
CA PHE A 11 -15.75 -2.93 -3.17
C PHE A 11 -14.67 -2.01 -3.73
N PHE A 12 -15.01 -1.21 -4.77
CA PHE A 12 -14.11 -0.26 -5.39
C PHE A 12 -14.65 1.17 -5.19
N PRO A 13 -14.26 1.84 -4.08
CA PRO A 13 -14.71 3.19 -3.76
C PRO A 13 -13.90 4.28 -4.47
N SER A 14 -14.37 5.53 -4.38
CA SER A 14 -13.54 6.71 -4.65
C SER A 14 -12.49 6.89 -3.54
N SER A 15 -11.29 7.36 -3.89
CA SER A 15 -10.24 7.64 -2.91
C SER A 15 -10.49 8.94 -2.14
N TYR A 16 -11.43 9.77 -2.55
CA TYR A 16 -11.74 11.04 -1.90
C TYR A 16 -12.85 10.90 -0.85
N ARG A 17 -12.69 11.59 0.29
CA ARG A 17 -13.72 11.65 1.35
C ARG A 17 -15.00 12.32 0.90
N ARG A 18 -14.89 13.31 0.00
CA ARG A 18 -16.03 14.02 -0.58
C ARG A 18 -15.88 14.07 -2.10
N PRO A 19 -17.00 13.96 -2.86
CA PRO A 19 -16.98 14.18 -4.28
C PRO A 19 -16.33 15.53 -4.61
N TYR A 20 -15.36 15.51 -5.54
CA TYR A 20 -14.65 16.69 -6.05
C TYR A 20 -13.68 17.40 -5.07
N ASN A 21 -13.48 16.91 -3.86
CA ASN A 21 -12.45 17.43 -2.97
C ASN A 21 -11.16 16.60 -3.08
N ILE A 22 -10.27 17.04 -3.96
CA ILE A 22 -9.01 16.34 -4.30
C ILE A 22 -8.00 16.38 -3.13
N GLU A 23 -8.17 17.31 -2.19
CA GLU A 23 -7.23 17.54 -1.08
C GLU A 23 -7.44 16.57 0.10
N GLU A 24 -8.61 15.94 0.21
CA GLU A 24 -8.92 15.01 1.29
C GLU A 24 -9.12 13.58 0.76
N THR A 25 -8.03 12.81 0.72
CA THR A 25 -8.09 11.38 0.42
C THR A 25 -8.47 10.57 1.66
N ASP A 26 -9.19 9.48 1.45
CA ASP A 26 -9.46 8.47 2.47
C ASP A 26 -8.52 7.29 2.25
N ASN A 27 -7.57 7.10 3.16
CA ASN A 27 -6.55 6.05 3.03
C ASN A 27 -7.14 4.64 3.01
N ALA A 28 -8.25 4.40 3.73
CA ALA A 28 -8.96 3.12 3.68
C ALA A 28 -9.53 2.87 2.29
N ASN A 29 -10.08 3.88 1.64
CA ASN A 29 -10.58 3.77 0.27
C ASN A 29 -9.46 3.57 -0.74
N VAL A 30 -8.33 4.24 -0.58
CA VAL A 30 -7.12 4.02 -1.41
C VAL A 30 -6.66 2.57 -1.33
N LEU A 31 -6.63 2.01 -0.11
CA LEU A 31 -6.28 0.61 0.12
C LEU A 31 -7.27 -0.35 -0.56
N LEU A 32 -8.58 -0.15 -0.38
CA LEU A 32 -9.62 -0.96 -1.01
C LEU A 32 -9.52 -0.94 -2.55
N ARG A 33 -9.21 0.22 -3.14
CA ARG A 33 -8.96 0.35 -4.59
C ARG A 33 -7.77 -0.48 -5.02
N ALA A 34 -6.64 -0.37 -4.32
CA ALA A 34 -5.41 -1.11 -4.62
C ALA A 34 -5.63 -2.64 -4.51
N GLU A 35 -6.26 -3.10 -3.43
CA GLU A 35 -6.62 -4.52 -3.23
C GLU A 35 -7.54 -5.05 -4.34
N THR A 36 -8.56 -4.27 -4.70
CA THR A 36 -9.49 -4.65 -5.77
C THR A 36 -8.77 -4.82 -7.10
N LEU A 37 -7.91 -3.87 -7.47
CA LEU A 37 -7.13 -3.94 -8.71
C LEU A 37 -6.16 -5.12 -8.72
N GLN A 38 -5.56 -5.45 -7.57
CA GLN A 38 -4.69 -6.63 -7.44
C GLN A 38 -5.48 -7.93 -7.61
N LYS A 39 -6.59 -8.09 -6.90
CA LYS A 39 -7.44 -9.29 -6.97
C LYS A 39 -8.04 -9.51 -8.35
N LEU A 40 -8.38 -8.44 -9.07
CA LEU A 40 -8.85 -8.54 -10.47
C LEU A 40 -7.81 -9.11 -11.43
N LYS A 41 -6.52 -8.98 -11.12
CA LYS A 41 -5.46 -9.61 -11.92
C LYS A 41 -5.29 -11.09 -11.62
N GLU A 42 -5.52 -11.49 -10.38
CA GLU A 42 -5.27 -12.85 -9.90
C GLU A 42 -6.46 -13.77 -10.13
N LEU A 43 -7.68 -13.23 -10.11
CA LEU A 43 -8.92 -14.00 -10.20
C LEU A 43 -9.66 -13.72 -11.50
N PRO A 44 -9.91 -14.75 -12.34
CA PRO A 44 -10.53 -14.57 -13.65
C PRO A 44 -12.02 -14.21 -13.60
N LYS A 45 -12.67 -14.45 -12.47
CA LYS A 45 -14.09 -14.14 -12.24
C LYS A 45 -14.29 -13.54 -10.88
N GLN A 46 -14.58 -12.25 -10.85
CA GLN A 46 -14.80 -11.50 -9.60
C GLN A 46 -15.95 -10.51 -9.78
N LEU A 47 -16.82 -10.41 -8.79
CA LEU A 47 -17.84 -9.38 -8.73
C LEU A 47 -17.24 -8.13 -8.06
N VAL A 48 -17.38 -6.99 -8.73
CA VAL A 48 -16.96 -5.69 -8.18
C VAL A 48 -18.18 -4.81 -8.02
N VAL A 49 -18.34 -4.24 -6.83
CA VAL A 49 -19.35 -3.23 -6.53
C VAL A 49 -18.66 -1.86 -6.49
N THR A 50 -19.20 -0.91 -7.25
CA THR A 50 -18.66 0.43 -7.38
C THR A 50 -19.76 1.43 -7.69
N TYR A 51 -19.43 2.71 -7.78
CA TYR A 51 -20.34 3.79 -8.12
C TYR A 51 -19.67 4.77 -9.10
N PRO A 52 -20.46 5.64 -9.82
CA PRO A 52 -19.94 6.44 -10.93
C PRO A 52 -18.71 7.27 -10.57
N GLU A 53 -18.68 7.96 -9.44
CA GLU A 53 -17.58 8.82 -9.02
C GLU A 53 -16.28 8.06 -8.88
N ALA A 54 -16.33 6.83 -8.39
CA ALA A 54 -15.15 5.96 -8.26
C ALA A 54 -14.57 5.54 -9.63
N LEU A 55 -15.43 5.40 -10.66
CA LEU A 55 -15.03 5.03 -12.00
C LEU A 55 -14.38 6.17 -12.79
N PHE A 56 -14.74 7.41 -12.50
CA PHE A 56 -14.13 8.59 -13.14
C PHE A 56 -12.73 8.89 -12.63
N GLU A 57 -12.37 8.36 -11.47
CA GLU A 57 -11.06 8.56 -10.90
C GLU A 57 -10.02 7.70 -11.65
N LYS A 58 -8.94 8.35 -12.10
CA LYS A 58 -7.84 7.68 -12.81
C LYS A 58 -7.20 6.60 -11.93
N VAL A 59 -6.94 5.46 -12.52
CA VAL A 59 -6.16 4.37 -11.93
C VAL A 59 -4.88 4.17 -12.71
N LEU A 60 -3.85 3.71 -12.02
CA LEU A 60 -2.59 3.35 -12.68
C LEU A 60 -2.79 2.12 -13.57
N SER A 61 -2.26 2.16 -14.77
CA SER A 61 -2.25 0.99 -15.65
C SER A 61 -1.41 -0.14 -15.03
N PRO A 62 -1.64 -1.42 -15.41
CA PRO A 62 -0.82 -2.53 -14.94
C PRO A 62 0.69 -2.35 -15.18
N LYS A 63 1.06 -1.65 -16.25
CA LYS A 63 2.46 -1.32 -16.55
C LYS A 63 3.03 -0.26 -15.59
N GLU A 64 2.24 0.74 -15.27
CA GLU A 64 2.62 1.79 -14.32
C GLU A 64 2.68 1.26 -12.88
N LEU A 65 1.76 0.37 -12.50
CA LEU A 65 1.81 -0.33 -11.21
C LEU A 65 3.08 -1.17 -11.08
N LYS A 66 3.48 -1.91 -12.12
CA LYS A 66 4.75 -2.66 -12.12
C LYS A 66 5.97 -1.73 -12.05
N ARG A 67 5.93 -0.59 -12.72
CA ARG A 67 7.01 0.40 -12.72
C ARG A 67 7.15 1.13 -11.39
N LYS A 68 6.04 1.26 -10.64
CA LYS A 68 5.99 1.85 -9.28
C LYS A 68 5.96 0.80 -8.17
N ALA A 69 6.29 -0.45 -8.46
CA ALA A 69 6.42 -1.48 -7.46
C ALA A 69 7.90 -1.65 -7.10
N LEU A 70 8.23 -1.35 -5.86
CA LEU A 70 9.52 -1.68 -5.28
C LEU A 70 9.39 -3.05 -4.60
N SER A 71 10.15 -4.02 -5.07
CA SER A 71 10.26 -5.32 -4.41
C SER A 71 11.51 -5.32 -3.55
N ILE A 72 11.36 -5.66 -2.28
CA ILE A 72 12.46 -5.75 -1.32
C ILE A 72 12.44 -7.15 -0.73
N ASN A 73 13.58 -7.84 -0.78
CA ASN A 73 13.75 -9.17 -0.22
C ASN A 73 14.90 -9.17 0.77
N ILE A 74 14.87 -10.13 1.70
CA ILE A 74 16.00 -10.34 2.63
C ILE A 74 17.24 -10.70 1.83
N GLY A 75 18.37 -10.05 2.12
CA GLY A 75 19.63 -10.19 1.42
C GLY A 75 19.82 -9.28 0.20
N ASP A 76 18.80 -8.45 -0.15
CA ASP A 76 18.97 -7.45 -1.20
C ASP A 76 19.98 -6.37 -0.76
N GLU A 77 20.89 -6.01 -1.65
CA GLU A 77 21.79 -4.86 -1.48
C GLU A 77 21.08 -3.58 -1.91
N LEU A 78 20.51 -2.87 -0.96
CA LEU A 78 19.76 -1.63 -1.16
C LEU A 78 20.14 -0.60 -0.10
N SER A 79 20.61 0.56 -0.49
CA SER A 79 20.83 1.63 0.47
C SER A 79 19.48 2.19 0.98
N ILE A 80 19.43 2.47 2.28
CA ILE A 80 18.23 3.07 2.90
C ILE A 80 17.90 4.43 2.29
N GLY A 81 18.92 5.15 1.79
CA GLY A 81 18.77 6.41 1.06
C GLY A 81 18.02 6.23 -0.25
N PHE A 82 18.39 5.24 -1.05
CA PHE A 82 17.70 4.91 -2.30
C PHE A 82 16.22 4.54 -2.06
N VAL A 83 15.96 3.72 -1.05
CA VAL A 83 14.58 3.34 -0.70
C VAL A 83 13.77 4.56 -0.24
N ASN A 84 14.36 5.44 0.55
CA ASN A 84 13.73 6.68 0.99
C ASN A 84 13.34 7.59 -0.19
N GLU A 85 14.24 7.81 -1.15
CA GLU A 85 13.96 8.60 -2.36
C GLU A 85 12.86 7.95 -3.21
N THR A 86 12.93 6.64 -3.41
CA THR A 86 11.92 5.88 -4.17
C THR A 86 10.52 5.97 -3.53
N LEU A 87 10.43 5.91 -2.20
CA LEU A 87 9.15 6.07 -1.49
C LEU A 87 8.56 7.47 -1.68
N PHE A 88 9.39 8.53 -1.65
CA PHE A 88 8.92 9.87 -1.99
C PHE A 88 8.41 9.97 -3.43
N GLU A 89 9.10 9.37 -4.40
CA GLU A 89 8.65 9.32 -5.80
C GLU A 89 7.32 8.57 -5.97
N PHE A 90 7.07 7.58 -5.11
CA PHE A 90 5.80 6.84 -5.09
C PHE A 90 4.67 7.57 -4.36
N GLY A 91 4.94 8.75 -3.81
CA GLY A 91 3.95 9.58 -3.12
C GLY A 91 3.72 9.21 -1.67
N PHE A 92 4.65 8.47 -1.05
CA PHE A 92 4.62 8.22 0.39
C PHE A 92 5.01 9.46 1.18
N SER A 93 4.42 9.62 2.34
CA SER A 93 4.73 10.68 3.30
C SER A 93 5.65 10.18 4.40
N ARG A 94 6.72 10.95 4.68
CA ARG A 94 7.60 10.62 5.79
C ARG A 94 7.02 11.15 7.11
N VAL A 95 6.97 10.26 8.10
CA VAL A 95 6.44 10.52 9.45
C VAL A 95 7.42 10.03 10.51
N ASP A 96 7.21 10.39 11.77
CA ASP A 96 8.01 9.87 12.88
C ASP A 96 7.59 8.44 13.27
N PHE A 97 6.27 8.17 13.22
CA PHE A 97 5.67 6.86 13.49
C PHE A 97 4.61 6.54 12.45
N VAL A 98 4.75 5.40 11.81
CA VAL A 98 3.80 4.93 10.79
C VAL A 98 2.50 4.49 11.44
N ALA A 99 1.39 5.04 10.98
CA ALA A 99 0.03 4.71 11.42
C ALA A 99 -0.90 4.35 10.26
N GLU A 100 -0.76 5.00 9.10
CA GLU A 100 -1.68 4.88 7.98
C GLU A 100 -0.99 4.40 6.69
N PRO A 101 -1.73 3.77 5.75
CA PRO A 101 -1.22 3.44 4.43
C PRO A 101 -0.67 4.67 3.69
N GLY A 102 0.48 4.51 3.04
CA GLY A 102 1.17 5.59 2.35
C GLY A 102 2.14 6.37 3.24
N GLU A 103 2.37 5.92 4.47
CA GLU A 103 3.36 6.50 5.37
C GLU A 103 4.60 5.63 5.48
N PHE A 104 5.73 6.28 5.73
CA PHE A 104 6.98 5.60 6.08
C PHE A 104 7.79 6.40 7.09
N ALA A 105 8.62 5.71 7.87
CA ALA A 105 9.53 6.29 8.85
C ALA A 105 10.92 5.66 8.73
N VAL A 106 11.97 6.47 8.85
CA VAL A 106 13.36 6.00 8.84
C VAL A 106 14.01 6.39 10.15
N ARG A 107 14.51 5.40 10.87
CA ARG A 107 15.20 5.57 12.17
C ARG A 107 16.46 4.72 12.20
N GLY A 108 17.62 5.36 11.99
CA GLY A 108 18.88 4.64 11.86
C GLY A 108 18.84 3.62 10.71
N GLY A 109 19.12 2.36 11.00
CA GLY A 109 19.04 1.25 10.04
C GLY A 109 17.66 0.60 9.91
N ILE A 110 16.59 1.24 10.39
CA ILE A 110 15.22 0.70 10.38
C ILE A 110 14.34 1.56 9.48
N LEU A 111 13.64 0.92 8.55
CA LEU A 111 12.60 1.50 7.72
C LEU A 111 11.26 0.85 8.09
N ASP A 112 10.33 1.66 8.57
CA ASP A 112 8.94 1.28 8.74
C ASP A 112 8.14 1.83 7.54
N VAL A 113 7.32 1.02 6.89
CA VAL A 113 6.52 1.42 5.74
C VAL A 113 5.16 0.75 5.73
N HIS A 114 4.10 1.53 5.52
CA HIS A 114 2.74 1.02 5.34
C HIS A 114 2.33 1.15 3.87
N SER A 115 2.39 0.04 3.17
CA SER A 115 1.99 -0.05 1.77
C SER A 115 0.48 0.16 1.60
N PHE A 116 0.06 0.73 0.47
CA PHE A 116 -1.35 0.84 0.09
C PHE A 116 -2.03 -0.51 -0.19
N SER A 117 -1.27 -1.58 -0.35
CA SER A 117 -1.76 -2.92 -0.72
C SER A 117 -1.78 -3.92 0.44
N HIS A 118 -1.41 -3.51 1.65
CA HIS A 118 -1.33 -4.40 2.81
C HIS A 118 -2.01 -3.79 4.03
N ASN A 119 -2.67 -4.63 4.82
CA ASN A 119 -3.37 -4.20 6.03
C ASN A 119 -2.44 -3.88 7.20
N GLN A 120 -1.22 -4.42 7.17
CA GLN A 120 -0.22 -4.20 8.21
C GLN A 120 1.03 -3.56 7.62
N PRO A 121 1.68 -2.67 8.35
CA PRO A 121 2.95 -2.11 7.93
C PRO A 121 4.08 -3.11 8.11
N PHE A 122 5.16 -2.86 7.37
CA PHE A 122 6.39 -3.63 7.41
C PHE A 122 7.49 -2.86 8.10
N ARG A 123 8.26 -3.55 8.91
CA ARG A 123 9.53 -3.10 9.45
C ARG A 123 10.67 -3.83 8.77
N ILE A 124 11.53 -3.07 8.12
CA ILE A 124 12.68 -3.56 7.37
C ILE A 124 13.92 -3.08 8.10
N GLU A 125 14.73 -4.03 8.55
CA GLU A 125 16.00 -3.74 9.21
C GLU A 125 17.15 -3.92 8.23
N PHE A 126 18.05 -2.96 8.18
CA PHE A 126 19.23 -2.96 7.34
C PHE A 126 20.49 -3.15 8.18
N PHE A 127 21.38 -4.00 7.70
CA PHE A 127 22.74 -4.08 8.17
C PHE A 127 23.68 -3.49 7.12
N GLY A 128 24.10 -2.24 7.33
CA GLY A 128 24.74 -1.46 6.27
C GLY A 128 23.76 -1.20 5.10
N ASP A 129 24.12 -1.63 3.90
CA ASP A 129 23.31 -1.55 2.69
C ASP A 129 22.61 -2.88 2.33
N GLU A 130 22.59 -3.84 3.24
CA GLU A 130 21.93 -5.13 3.05
C GLU A 130 20.64 -5.21 3.88
N VAL A 131 19.58 -5.73 3.29
CA VAL A 131 18.32 -6.01 3.97
C VAL A 131 18.48 -7.25 4.84
N ASP A 132 18.49 -7.07 6.16
CA ASP A 132 18.71 -8.14 7.14
C ASP A 132 17.40 -8.84 7.51
N THR A 133 16.36 -8.08 7.89
CA THR A 133 15.06 -8.64 8.27
C THR A 133 13.89 -7.85 7.71
N ILE A 134 12.78 -8.57 7.45
CA ILE A 134 11.49 -7.97 7.09
C ILE A 134 10.43 -8.59 7.98
N ARG A 135 9.72 -7.77 8.76
CA ARG A 135 8.66 -8.20 9.67
C ARG A 135 7.46 -7.26 9.58
N THR A 136 6.28 -7.74 9.93
CA THR A 136 5.12 -6.87 10.16
C THR A 136 5.16 -6.32 11.59
N PHE A 137 4.46 -5.22 11.84
CA PHE A 137 4.29 -4.68 13.18
C PHE A 137 2.89 -4.11 13.39
N ASP A 138 2.50 -4.00 14.65
CA ASP A 138 1.24 -3.41 15.06
C ASP A 138 1.38 -1.89 15.22
N VAL A 139 0.52 -1.11 14.53
CA VAL A 139 0.59 0.36 14.51
C VAL A 139 0.34 0.99 15.88
N THR A 140 -0.47 0.35 16.73
CA THR A 140 -0.84 0.90 18.04
C THR A 140 0.28 0.72 19.04
N SER A 141 0.85 -0.48 19.12
CA SER A 141 1.92 -0.82 20.06
C SER A 141 3.31 -0.55 19.51
N GLN A 142 3.46 -0.36 18.20
CA GLN A 142 4.73 -0.21 17.46
C GLN A 142 5.68 -1.41 17.64
N ARG A 143 5.15 -2.57 18.02
CA ARG A 143 5.91 -3.81 18.24
C ARG A 143 5.90 -4.69 17.01
N SER A 144 7.06 -5.23 16.66
CA SER A 144 7.20 -6.24 15.61
C SER A 144 6.50 -7.55 16.03
N MET A 145 5.87 -8.19 15.06
CA MET A 145 5.23 -9.48 15.21
C MET A 145 6.03 -10.55 14.47
#